data_88fba6e5b2a5cb4e0f719f1caa25d056
#
_entry.id   88fba6e5b2a5cb4e0f719f1caa25d056
#
_cell.length_a   1.000
_cell.length_b   1.000
_cell.length_c   1.000
_cell.angle_alpha   90.00
_cell.angle_beta   90.00
_cell.angle_gamma   90.00
#
_symmetry.space_group_name_H-M   'P 1'
#
loop_
_entity.id
_entity.type
_entity.pdbx_description
1 polymer ?
#
loop_
_entity_poly.entity_id
_entity_poly.type
_entity_poly.pdbx_seq_one_letter_code
_entity_poly.pdbx_strand_id
1 'polypeptide(L)'
;MKNTSQQYLNSEAHGYLMEAKACKLLLKDLERIRAKLKRHIEKEAADREAEFEAAMQYHSESDIQEAYGWEFISEQQYERYLELFRQGRKALDERSPTVTELALSILNRIFQDIDRDCSQCEF
;
A
#
# COMPACT_ATOMS: atom_id res chain seq x y z
N MET A 1 34.26 -13.71 43.10
CA MET A 1 32.94 -13.84 42.53
C MET A 1 32.14 -12.51 42.45
N LYS A 2 32.78 -11.42 42.62
CA LYS A 2 32.16 -10.12 42.47
C LYS A 2 31.73 -9.85 41.01
N ASN A 3 32.31 -10.56 40.05
CA ASN A 3 32.08 -10.28 38.64
C ASN A 3 30.84 -10.95 38.06
N THR A 4 30.25 -11.91 38.74
CA THR A 4 29.11 -12.68 38.21
C THR A 4 27.83 -11.84 38.15
N SER A 5 27.51 -11.10 39.23
CA SER A 5 26.35 -10.21 39.26
C SER A 5 26.52 -9.03 38.34
N GLN A 6 27.73 -8.44 38.24
CA GLN A 6 28.04 -7.33 37.40
C GLN A 6 28.01 -7.73 35.92
N GLN A 7 28.53 -8.89 35.59
CA GLN A 7 28.45 -9.46 34.23
C GLN A 7 27.02 -9.72 33.83
N TYR A 8 26.18 -10.20 34.73
CA TYR A 8 24.77 -10.44 34.46
C TYR A 8 24.05 -9.14 34.19
N LEU A 9 24.25 -8.10 35.01
CA LEU A 9 23.67 -6.77 34.82
C LEU A 9 24.13 -6.13 33.52
N ASN A 10 25.41 -6.26 33.18
CA ASN A 10 25.95 -5.73 31.93
C ASN A 10 25.39 -6.48 30.72
N SER A 11 25.21 -7.77 30.83
CA SER A 11 24.62 -8.61 29.78
C SER A 11 23.15 -8.22 29.55
N GLU A 12 22.40 -8.00 30.62
CA GLU A 12 21.01 -7.57 30.55
C GLU A 12 20.90 -6.17 29.95
N ALA A 13 21.71 -5.21 30.37
CA ALA A 13 21.76 -3.86 29.81
C ALA A 13 22.12 -3.89 28.32
N HIS A 14 23.08 -4.74 27.93
CA HIS A 14 23.46 -4.94 26.54
C HIS A 14 22.29 -5.51 25.72
N GLY A 15 21.54 -6.45 26.30
CA GLY A 15 20.34 -6.99 25.68
C GLY A 15 19.29 -5.93 25.37
N TYR A 16 19.01 -5.06 26.34
CA TYR A 16 18.06 -3.94 26.12
C TYR A 16 18.55 -2.95 25.05
N LEU A 17 19.84 -2.65 25.01
CA LEU A 17 20.43 -1.81 23.97
C LEU A 17 20.28 -2.45 22.58
N MET A 18 20.50 -3.75 22.46
CA MET A 18 20.36 -4.45 21.21
C MET A 18 18.89 -4.48 20.76
N GLU A 19 17.95 -4.70 21.68
CA GLU A 19 16.51 -4.61 21.38
C GLU A 19 16.12 -3.21 20.89
N ALA A 20 16.61 -2.16 21.55
CA ALA A 20 16.32 -0.79 21.16
C ALA A 20 16.85 -0.48 19.75
N LYS A 21 18.06 -0.94 19.41
CA LYS A 21 18.63 -0.79 18.08
C LYS A 21 17.84 -1.58 17.04
N ALA A 22 17.45 -2.82 17.37
CA ALA A 22 16.64 -3.65 16.50
C ALA A 22 15.28 -3.00 16.21
N CYS A 23 14.64 -2.42 17.23
CA CYS A 23 13.37 -1.69 17.07
C CYS A 23 13.52 -0.49 16.15
N LYS A 24 14.60 0.29 16.30
CA LYS A 24 14.87 1.43 15.42
C LYS A 24 15.06 1.01 13.98
N LEU A 25 15.81 -0.06 13.74
CA LEU A 25 16.01 -0.59 12.39
C LEU A 25 14.69 -1.09 11.79
N LEU A 26 13.89 -1.79 12.60
CA LEU A 26 12.58 -2.26 12.17
C LEU A 26 11.66 -1.11 11.81
N LEU A 27 11.63 -0.04 12.60
CA LEU A 27 10.84 1.16 12.31
C LEU A 27 11.26 1.80 11.00
N LYS A 28 12.57 1.91 10.74
CA LYS A 28 13.08 2.44 9.47
C LYS A 28 12.64 1.58 8.29
N ASP A 29 12.69 0.26 8.43
CA ASP A 29 12.26 -0.65 7.38
C ASP A 29 10.75 -0.54 7.13
N LEU A 30 9.95 -0.44 8.19
CA LEU A 30 8.50 -0.26 8.09
C LEU A 30 8.16 1.08 7.43
N GLU A 31 8.87 2.16 7.75
CA GLU A 31 8.69 3.47 7.11
C GLU A 31 9.01 3.41 5.63
N ARG A 32 10.06 2.67 5.25
CA ARG A 32 10.44 2.46 3.85
C ARG A 32 9.36 1.71 3.09
N ILE A 33 8.82 0.66 3.70
CA ILE A 33 7.72 -0.13 3.12
C ILE A 33 6.49 0.76 2.95
N ARG A 34 6.15 1.56 3.97
CA ARG A 34 5.01 2.49 3.90
C ARG A 34 5.15 3.47 2.74
N ALA A 35 6.31 4.08 2.58
CA ALA A 35 6.60 5.01 1.48
C ALA A 35 6.47 4.32 0.12
N LYS A 36 6.95 3.08 0.02
CA LYS A 36 6.84 2.28 -1.19
C LYS A 36 5.38 1.94 -1.52
N LEU A 37 4.59 1.55 -0.52
CA LEU A 37 3.15 1.27 -0.69
C LEU A 37 2.40 2.51 -1.14
N LYS A 38 2.68 3.68 -0.56
CA LYS A 38 2.06 4.95 -0.96
C LYS A 38 2.36 5.28 -2.42
N ARG A 39 3.60 5.08 -2.87
CA ARG A 39 3.96 5.29 -4.28
C ARG A 39 3.23 4.32 -5.21
N HIS A 40 3.08 3.07 -4.80
CA HIS A 40 2.32 2.09 -5.59
C HIS A 40 0.85 2.48 -5.69
N ILE A 41 0.24 2.95 -4.61
CA ILE A 41 -1.16 3.41 -4.60
C ILE A 41 -1.34 4.60 -5.54
N GLU A 42 -0.42 5.56 -5.52
CA GLU A 42 -0.44 6.72 -6.42
C GLU A 42 -0.33 6.28 -7.88
N LYS A 43 0.56 5.34 -8.16
CA LYS A 43 0.73 4.79 -9.51
C LYS A 43 -0.53 4.04 -9.96
N GLU A 44 -1.11 3.21 -9.12
CA GLU A 44 -2.34 2.49 -9.42
C GLU A 44 -3.49 3.47 -9.70
N ALA A 45 -3.58 4.54 -8.91
CA ALA A 45 -4.59 5.59 -9.12
C ALA A 45 -4.38 6.30 -10.47
N ALA A 46 -3.14 6.63 -10.82
CA ALA A 46 -2.80 7.25 -12.10
C ALA A 46 -3.12 6.32 -13.27
N ASP A 47 -2.83 5.01 -13.12
CA ASP A 47 -3.14 4.00 -14.14
C ASP A 47 -4.66 3.88 -14.36
N ARG A 48 -5.45 3.94 -13.29
CA ARG A 48 -6.91 3.91 -13.38
C ARG A 48 -7.46 5.15 -14.08
N GLU A 49 -6.94 6.33 -13.77
CA GLU A 49 -7.33 7.57 -14.44
C GLU A 49 -6.97 7.52 -15.92
N ALA A 50 -5.78 7.03 -16.27
CA ALA A 50 -5.36 6.87 -17.67
C ALA A 50 -6.28 5.89 -18.43
N GLU A 51 -6.68 4.80 -17.79
CA GLU A 51 -7.61 3.83 -18.36
C GLU A 51 -8.99 4.45 -18.59
N PHE A 52 -9.47 5.23 -17.62
CA PHE A 52 -10.73 5.95 -17.74
C PHE A 52 -10.68 6.96 -18.90
N GLU A 53 -9.62 7.74 -19.01
CA GLU A 53 -9.44 8.70 -20.10
C GLU A 53 -9.41 7.98 -21.45
N ALA A 54 -8.72 6.85 -21.54
CA ALA A 54 -8.69 6.04 -22.76
C ALA A 54 -10.09 5.55 -23.14
N ALA A 55 -10.89 5.11 -22.18
CA ALA A 55 -12.26 4.67 -22.41
C ALA A 55 -13.13 5.84 -22.88
N MET A 56 -12.94 7.04 -22.31
CA MET A 56 -13.75 8.22 -22.64
C MET A 56 -13.40 8.83 -23.99
N GLN A 57 -12.33 8.40 -24.65
CA GLN A 57 -12.01 8.84 -26.02
C GLN A 57 -12.91 8.20 -27.07
N TYR A 58 -13.58 7.10 -26.76
CA TYR A 58 -14.55 6.49 -27.63
C TYR A 58 -15.86 7.29 -27.61
N HIS A 59 -16.51 7.43 -28.76
CA HIS A 59 -17.76 8.19 -28.87
C HIS A 59 -18.98 7.38 -28.43
N SER A 60 -18.91 6.06 -28.54
CA SER A 60 -20.03 5.18 -28.22
C SER A 60 -19.53 3.78 -27.86
N GLU A 61 -20.42 2.96 -27.27
CA GLU A 61 -20.14 1.56 -27.02
C GLU A 61 -19.86 0.79 -28.31
N SER A 62 -20.52 1.17 -29.40
CA SER A 62 -20.29 0.62 -30.74
C SER A 62 -18.83 0.79 -31.17
N ASP A 63 -18.24 1.93 -30.90
CA ASP A 63 -16.83 2.20 -31.24
C ASP A 63 -15.89 1.32 -30.44
N ILE A 64 -16.21 1.06 -29.19
CA ILE A 64 -15.45 0.12 -28.34
C ILE A 64 -15.56 -1.29 -28.89
N GLN A 65 -16.76 -1.73 -29.29
CA GLN A 65 -16.99 -3.03 -29.89
C GLN A 65 -16.22 -3.19 -31.21
N GLU A 66 -16.18 -2.14 -32.02
CA GLU A 66 -15.43 -2.12 -33.27
C GLU A 66 -13.94 -2.24 -33.03
N ALA A 67 -13.40 -1.51 -32.04
CA ALA A 67 -11.99 -1.61 -31.68
C ALA A 67 -11.61 -3.03 -31.22
N TYR A 68 -12.48 -3.67 -30.48
CA TYR A 68 -12.31 -5.09 -30.09
C TYR A 68 -12.36 -6.02 -31.31
N GLY A 69 -13.32 -5.79 -32.19
CA GLY A 69 -13.46 -6.60 -33.41
C GLY A 69 -12.26 -6.51 -34.34
N TRP A 70 -11.59 -5.37 -34.37
CA TRP A 70 -10.34 -5.16 -35.13
C TRP A 70 -9.09 -5.53 -34.37
N GLU A 71 -9.22 -6.10 -33.18
CA GLU A 71 -8.12 -6.54 -32.31
C GLU A 71 -7.17 -5.40 -31.85
N PHE A 72 -7.66 -4.16 -31.81
CA PHE A 72 -6.90 -3.03 -31.28
C PHE A 72 -6.83 -3.02 -29.75
N ILE A 73 -7.79 -3.68 -29.11
CA ILE A 73 -7.84 -3.84 -27.66
C ILE A 73 -8.08 -5.32 -27.31
N SER A 74 -7.61 -5.72 -26.12
CA SER A 74 -7.83 -7.08 -25.62
C SER A 74 -9.24 -7.27 -25.09
N GLU A 75 -9.64 -8.51 -24.84
CA GLU A 75 -10.94 -8.83 -24.22
C GLU A 75 -11.09 -8.17 -22.86
N GLN A 76 -10.03 -8.18 -22.05
CA GLN A 76 -10.04 -7.52 -20.73
C GLN A 76 -10.22 -6.01 -20.85
N GLN A 77 -9.53 -5.36 -21.80
CA GLN A 77 -9.69 -3.95 -22.07
C GLN A 77 -11.10 -3.63 -22.58
N TYR A 78 -11.64 -4.48 -23.44
CA TYR A 78 -12.99 -4.33 -23.96
C TYR A 78 -14.03 -4.33 -22.84
N GLU A 79 -14.00 -5.33 -21.98
CA GLU A 79 -14.92 -5.43 -20.85
C GLU A 79 -14.78 -4.25 -19.90
N ARG A 80 -13.54 -3.87 -19.60
CA ARG A 80 -13.23 -2.75 -18.70
C ARG A 80 -13.69 -1.41 -19.28
N TYR A 81 -13.43 -1.17 -20.55
CA TYR A 81 -13.83 0.07 -21.22
C TYR A 81 -15.35 0.21 -21.30
N LEU A 82 -16.07 -0.89 -21.57
CA LEU A 82 -17.54 -0.87 -21.53
C LEU A 82 -18.06 -0.51 -20.14
N GLU A 83 -17.49 -1.10 -19.10
CA GLU A 83 -17.87 -0.80 -17.72
C GLU A 83 -17.63 0.69 -17.39
N LEU A 84 -16.45 1.19 -17.70
CA LEU A 84 -16.09 2.59 -17.47
C LEU A 84 -16.98 3.55 -18.28
N PHE A 85 -17.28 3.19 -19.51
CA PHE A 85 -18.14 3.98 -20.38
C PHE A 85 -19.58 4.06 -19.85
N ARG A 86 -20.11 2.93 -19.37
CA ARG A 86 -21.48 2.84 -18.85
C ARG A 86 -21.63 3.50 -17.48
N GLN A 87 -20.69 3.31 -16.59
CA GLN A 87 -20.75 3.77 -15.21
C GLN A 87 -20.07 5.12 -14.99
N GLY A 88 -19.19 5.52 -15.89
CA GLY A 88 -18.44 6.76 -15.75
C GLY A 88 -17.53 6.74 -14.52
N ARG A 89 -17.34 7.89 -13.89
CA ARG A 89 -16.48 8.04 -12.72
C ARG A 89 -16.93 7.17 -11.52
N LYS A 90 -18.18 6.78 -11.48
CA LYS A 90 -18.71 5.89 -10.44
C LYS A 90 -17.94 4.57 -10.36
N ALA A 91 -17.52 4.02 -11.51
CA ALA A 91 -16.73 2.80 -11.57
C ALA A 91 -15.35 2.97 -10.90
N LEU A 92 -14.79 4.18 -10.86
CA LEU A 92 -13.53 4.48 -10.19
C LEU A 92 -13.72 4.71 -8.68
N ASP A 93 -14.83 5.34 -8.30
CA ASP A 93 -15.08 5.77 -6.91
C ASP A 93 -15.63 4.64 -6.05
N GLU A 94 -16.49 3.78 -6.59
CA GLU A 94 -17.15 2.68 -5.88
C GLU A 94 -16.42 1.34 -6.04
N ARG A 95 -15.11 1.35 -6.09
CA ARG A 95 -14.32 0.13 -6.22
C ARG A 95 -13.95 -0.48 -4.87
N SER A 96 -13.71 -1.78 -4.86
CA SER A 96 -13.14 -2.46 -3.70
C SER A 96 -11.70 -2.01 -3.46
N PRO A 97 -11.24 -1.93 -2.19
CA PRO A 97 -9.84 -1.61 -1.90
C PRO A 97 -8.89 -2.60 -2.55
N THR A 98 -7.78 -2.10 -3.08
CA THR A 98 -6.72 -2.95 -3.64
C THR A 98 -5.93 -3.63 -2.52
N VAL A 99 -5.19 -4.69 -2.84
CA VAL A 99 -4.30 -5.36 -1.90
C VAL A 99 -3.27 -4.38 -1.33
N THR A 100 -2.77 -3.47 -2.15
CA THR A 100 -1.81 -2.44 -1.73
C THR A 100 -2.43 -1.49 -0.69
N GLU A 101 -3.66 -1.05 -0.91
CA GLU A 101 -4.40 -0.19 0.04
C GLU A 101 -4.67 -0.91 1.36
N LEU A 102 -5.06 -2.19 1.31
CA LEU A 102 -5.26 -3.01 2.49
C LEU A 102 -3.97 -3.21 3.27
N ALA A 103 -2.87 -3.46 2.57
CA ALA A 103 -1.54 -3.60 3.18
C ALA A 103 -1.13 -2.30 3.88
N LEU A 104 -1.37 -1.15 3.27
CA LEU A 104 -1.08 0.15 3.89
C LEU A 104 -1.93 0.39 5.15
N SER A 105 -3.22 0.02 5.12
CA SER A 105 -4.10 0.13 6.28
C SER A 105 -3.59 -0.70 7.46
N ILE A 106 -3.17 -1.94 7.19
CA ILE A 106 -2.61 -2.83 8.21
C ILE A 106 -1.31 -2.22 8.78
N LEU A 107 -0.45 -1.73 7.92
CA LEU A 107 0.82 -1.12 8.32
C LEU A 107 0.60 0.13 9.18
N ASN A 108 -0.34 1.00 8.80
CA ASN A 108 -0.69 2.18 9.58
C ASN A 108 -1.21 1.81 10.98
N ARG A 109 -1.97 0.72 11.09
CA ARG A 109 -2.42 0.22 12.39
C ARG A 109 -1.23 -0.24 13.24
N ILE A 110 -0.26 -0.91 12.66
CA ILE A 110 0.98 -1.32 13.34
C ILE A 110 1.72 -0.09 13.87
N PHE A 111 1.85 0.97 13.08
CA PHE A 111 2.48 2.23 13.51
C PHE A 111 1.72 2.87 14.67
N GLN A 112 0.39 2.88 14.64
CA GLN A 112 -0.43 3.41 15.73
C GLN A 112 -0.23 2.62 17.03
N ASP A 113 -0.15 1.30 16.94
CA ASP A 113 0.08 0.43 18.08
C ASP A 113 1.47 0.66 18.69
N ILE A 114 2.49 0.82 17.85
CA ILE A 114 3.86 1.14 18.30
C ILE A 114 3.89 2.49 19.00
N ASP A 115 3.28 3.52 18.43
CA ASP A 115 3.23 4.85 19.02
C ASP A 115 2.53 4.84 20.38
N ARG A 116 1.41 4.11 20.50
CA ARG A 116 0.69 3.94 21.74
C ARG A 116 1.52 3.24 22.81
N ASP A 117 2.21 2.15 22.44
CA ASP A 117 3.08 1.41 23.35
C ASP A 117 4.27 2.25 23.79
N CYS A 118 4.85 3.03 22.90
CA CYS A 118 5.93 3.97 23.25
C CYS A 118 5.43 5.07 24.19
N SER A 119 4.23 5.58 23.99
CA SER A 119 3.62 6.60 24.87
C SER A 119 3.39 6.05 26.29
N GLN A 120 3.02 4.76 26.39
CA GLN A 120 2.83 4.11 27.69
C GLN A 120 4.14 3.80 28.40
N CYS A 121 5.24 3.72 27.67
CA CYS A 121 6.58 3.42 28.21
C CYS A 121 7.37 4.67 28.59
N GLU A 122 6.85 5.86 28.48
CA GLU A 122 7.49 7.09 28.95
C GLU A 122 7.42 7.16 30.47
N PHE A 123 8.57 7.10 31.07
CA PHE A 123 8.75 7.24 32.51
C PHE A 123 9.25 8.63 32.84
#